data_38145993aebacd32a68f8da1a1660958
#
_entry.id   38145993aebacd32a68f8da1a1660958
#
_cell.length_a   1.000
_cell.length_b   1.000
_cell.length_c   1.000
_cell.angle_alpha   90.00
_cell.angle_beta   90.00
_cell.angle_gamma   90.00
#
_symmetry.space_group_name_H-M   'P 1'
#
loop_
_entity.id
_entity.type
_entity.pdbx_description
1 polymer ?
#
loop_
_entity_poly.entity_id
_entity_poly.type
_entity_poly.pdbx_seq_one_letter_code
_entity_poly.pdbx_strand_id
1 'polypeptide(L)'
;MPKNLTEWIRGSSRILVFTGAGISTPSGIPAFRGAGGIWTTKKPVYYQDFMAMESARVEYWQYKLELWEEHGDARPNAIHEAIVHLEQSGRVAMVVTQNVDGLHRAAGTSEELLVEVHGTGSLVECQSCGHRELPEASFEVFKKEGKCPRCACGGYLKPATISFGQSLREDDLNRAFGAAESCDLVLALGSTLSVSPANSIPMIAARSGVPYVIINRDETDHDHLPQVTLRLFDNLEDVFPPAVAEALELAP
;
A
#
# COMPACT_ATOMS: atom_id res chain seq x y z
N MET A 1 -7.32 10.72 31.21
CA MET A 1 -7.36 11.37 29.89
C MET A 1 -7.35 10.27 28.82
N PRO A 2 -7.97 10.45 27.67
CA PRO A 2 -7.84 9.48 26.58
C PRO A 2 -6.36 9.39 26.18
N LYS A 3 -5.91 8.17 25.83
CA LYS A 3 -4.53 7.95 25.37
C LYS A 3 -4.28 8.69 24.04
N ASN A 4 -3.11 9.31 23.92
CA ASN A 4 -2.64 9.89 22.66
C ASN A 4 -1.95 8.84 21.78
N LEU A 5 -1.52 9.21 20.56
CA LEU A 5 -0.87 8.30 19.62
C LEU A 5 0.39 7.65 20.19
N THR A 6 1.27 8.45 20.82
CA THR A 6 2.51 7.97 21.48
C THR A 6 2.23 6.91 22.54
N GLU A 7 1.20 7.14 23.38
CA GLU A 7 0.82 6.21 24.44
C GLU A 7 0.25 4.90 23.90
N TRP A 8 -0.51 4.95 22.78
CA TRP A 8 -0.98 3.76 22.09
C TRP A 8 0.19 2.94 21.53
N ILE A 9 1.13 3.59 20.81
CA ILE A 9 2.31 2.94 20.24
C ILE A 9 3.17 2.34 21.36
N ARG A 10 3.47 3.11 22.43
CA ARG A 10 4.30 2.66 23.56
C ARG A 10 3.71 1.46 24.29
N GLY A 11 2.39 1.41 24.40
CA GLY A 11 1.67 0.34 25.10
C GLY A 11 1.44 -0.93 24.30
N SER A 12 1.84 -0.96 23.01
CA SER A 12 1.56 -2.08 22.11
C SER A 12 2.82 -2.83 21.73
N SER A 13 2.68 -4.13 21.51
CA SER A 13 3.78 -5.05 21.21
C SER A 13 3.59 -5.81 19.88
N ARG A 14 2.40 -5.74 19.29
CA ARG A 14 2.03 -6.44 18.06
C ARG A 14 1.16 -5.54 17.17
N ILE A 15 1.78 -4.53 16.59
CA ILE A 15 1.10 -3.50 15.82
C ILE A 15 0.84 -3.99 14.39
N LEU A 16 -0.41 -3.95 13.93
CA LEU A 16 -0.76 -4.05 12.53
C LEU A 16 -0.70 -2.65 11.91
N VAL A 17 0.24 -2.44 10.98
CA VAL A 17 0.36 -1.20 10.23
C VAL A 17 -0.30 -1.38 8.86
N PHE A 18 -1.42 -0.67 8.61
CA PHE A 18 -2.14 -0.69 7.35
C PHE A 18 -1.94 0.62 6.62
N THR A 19 -1.34 0.59 5.42
CA THR A 19 -0.95 1.82 4.71
C THR A 19 -1.65 2.00 3.36
N GLY A 20 -1.84 3.25 2.97
CA GLY A 20 -2.32 3.65 1.65
C GLY A 20 -1.46 4.75 1.03
N ALA A 21 -1.85 5.26 -0.13
CA ALA A 21 -1.03 6.17 -0.95
C ALA A 21 -0.70 7.50 -0.27
N GLY A 22 -1.44 7.88 0.77
CA GLY A 22 -1.15 9.09 1.56
C GLY A 22 0.20 9.06 2.26
N ILE A 23 0.80 7.88 2.53
CA ILE A 23 2.15 7.81 3.11
C ILE A 23 3.25 8.13 2.09
N SER A 24 2.94 8.04 0.79
CA SER A 24 3.92 8.23 -0.30
C SER A 24 3.85 9.63 -0.93
N THR A 25 2.87 10.45 -0.53
CA THR A 25 2.75 11.83 -1.04
C THR A 25 3.95 12.71 -0.69
N PRO A 26 4.60 12.62 0.49
CA PRO A 26 5.84 13.34 0.75
C PRO A 26 7.03 12.86 -0.10
N SER A 27 6.95 11.67 -0.67
CA SER A 27 7.94 11.14 -1.62
C SER A 27 7.69 11.60 -3.07
N GLY A 28 6.69 12.45 -3.31
CA GLY A 28 6.33 12.96 -4.63
C GLY A 28 5.38 12.06 -5.42
N ILE A 29 4.91 10.94 -4.86
CA ILE A 29 3.95 10.06 -5.53
C ILE A 29 2.52 10.54 -5.21
N PRO A 30 1.72 10.91 -6.23
CA PRO A 30 0.36 11.39 -5.99
C PRO A 30 -0.55 10.27 -5.44
N ALA A 31 -1.46 10.63 -4.55
CA ALA A 31 -2.48 9.70 -4.08
C ALA A 31 -3.44 9.30 -5.23
N PHE A 32 -3.99 8.09 -5.17
CA PHE A 32 -4.97 7.64 -6.16
C PHE A 32 -6.34 8.30 -5.96
N ARG A 33 -6.72 8.63 -4.73
CA ARG A 33 -8.01 9.22 -4.32
C ARG A 33 -7.79 10.47 -3.47
N GLY A 34 -8.87 11.19 -3.21
CA GLY A 34 -8.82 12.47 -2.49
C GLY A 34 -8.62 13.65 -3.43
N ALA A 35 -8.41 14.83 -2.88
CA ALA A 35 -8.23 16.06 -3.65
C ALA A 35 -6.97 15.96 -4.53
N GLY A 36 -7.14 16.08 -5.86
CA GLY A 36 -6.05 15.95 -6.83
C GLY A 36 -5.57 14.51 -7.09
N GLY A 37 -6.30 13.50 -6.61
CA GLY A 37 -5.95 12.10 -6.82
C GLY A 37 -6.02 11.66 -8.30
N ILE A 38 -5.22 10.66 -8.66
CA ILE A 38 -5.07 10.17 -10.05
C ILE A 38 -6.42 9.82 -10.69
N TRP A 39 -7.32 9.17 -9.93
CA TRP A 39 -8.64 8.77 -10.43
C TRP A 39 -9.63 9.92 -10.63
N THR A 40 -9.26 11.18 -10.33
CA THR A 40 -10.07 12.35 -10.71
C THR A 40 -9.94 12.69 -12.19
N THR A 41 -8.83 12.33 -12.81
CA THR A 41 -8.51 12.64 -14.23
C THR A 41 -8.39 11.41 -15.12
N LYS A 42 -8.02 10.26 -14.57
CA LYS A 42 -7.84 9.00 -15.32
C LYS A 42 -8.87 7.95 -14.87
N LYS A 43 -9.25 7.07 -15.79
CA LYS A 43 -10.09 5.90 -15.48
C LYS A 43 -9.20 4.66 -15.34
N PRO A 44 -9.45 3.78 -14.36
CA PRO A 44 -8.70 2.54 -14.25
C PRO A 44 -9.08 1.58 -15.38
N VAL A 45 -8.09 0.91 -15.95
CA VAL A 45 -8.31 -0.24 -16.85
C VAL A 45 -8.64 -1.45 -15.99
N TYR A 46 -9.80 -2.06 -16.22
CA TYR A 46 -10.21 -3.29 -15.53
C TYR A 46 -9.46 -4.52 -16.06
N TYR A 47 -9.27 -5.52 -15.20
CA TYR A 47 -8.56 -6.74 -15.56
C TYR A 47 -9.17 -7.48 -16.76
N GLN A 48 -10.50 -7.56 -16.80
CA GLN A 48 -11.24 -8.19 -17.90
C GLN A 48 -10.99 -7.48 -19.23
N ASP A 49 -10.95 -6.14 -19.23
CA ASP A 49 -10.68 -5.35 -20.42
C ASP A 49 -9.22 -5.52 -20.87
N PHE A 50 -8.26 -5.54 -19.93
CA PHE A 50 -6.87 -5.85 -20.22
C PHE A 50 -6.72 -7.22 -20.89
N MET A 51 -7.41 -8.24 -20.39
CA MET A 51 -7.33 -9.59 -20.96
C MET A 51 -8.01 -9.68 -22.34
N ALA A 52 -9.12 -8.98 -22.55
CA ALA A 52 -9.95 -9.09 -23.75
C ALA A 52 -9.47 -8.21 -24.92
N MET A 53 -8.99 -6.97 -24.66
CA MET A 53 -8.81 -5.96 -25.70
C MET A 53 -7.35 -5.47 -25.79
N GLU A 54 -6.82 -5.40 -27.03
CA GLU A 54 -5.46 -4.85 -27.24
C GLU A 54 -5.40 -3.35 -26.88
N SER A 55 -6.44 -2.59 -27.21
CA SER A 55 -6.50 -1.16 -26.85
C SER A 55 -6.41 -0.93 -25.35
N ALA A 56 -7.10 -1.74 -24.54
CA ALA A 56 -7.03 -1.65 -23.07
C ALA A 56 -5.62 -2.04 -22.53
N ARG A 57 -4.96 -3.02 -23.15
CA ARG A 57 -3.57 -3.36 -22.81
C ARG A 57 -2.62 -2.21 -23.11
N VAL A 58 -2.76 -1.56 -24.27
CA VAL A 58 -1.93 -0.41 -24.65
C VAL A 58 -2.17 0.76 -23.69
N GLU A 59 -3.44 1.09 -23.40
CA GLU A 59 -3.79 2.13 -22.42
C GLU A 59 -3.19 1.85 -21.04
N TYR A 60 -3.29 0.60 -20.57
CA TYR A 60 -2.72 0.17 -19.30
C TYR A 60 -1.20 0.34 -19.25
N TRP A 61 -0.48 -0.13 -20.28
CA TRP A 61 0.97 -0.03 -20.37
C TRP A 61 1.44 1.42 -20.51
N GLN A 62 0.72 2.24 -21.29
CA GLN A 62 1.01 3.67 -21.42
C GLN A 62 0.93 4.38 -20.06
N TYR A 63 -0.16 4.15 -19.32
CA TYR A 63 -0.34 4.70 -17.99
C TYR A 63 0.75 4.24 -17.01
N LYS A 64 1.12 2.96 -17.06
CA LYS A 64 2.17 2.42 -16.18
C LYS A 64 3.55 2.95 -16.53
N LEU A 65 3.82 3.16 -17.81
CA LEU A 65 5.07 3.78 -18.28
C LEU A 65 5.17 5.24 -17.81
N GLU A 66 4.11 6.02 -17.92
CA GLU A 66 4.08 7.39 -17.42
C GLU A 66 4.42 7.43 -15.92
N LEU A 67 3.77 6.60 -15.11
CA LEU A 67 4.07 6.52 -13.68
C LEU A 67 5.51 6.08 -13.39
N TRP A 68 6.04 5.14 -14.18
CA TRP A 68 7.41 4.67 -14.04
C TRP A 68 8.42 5.79 -14.33
N GLU A 69 8.20 6.55 -15.40
CA GLU A 69 9.08 7.67 -15.80
C GLU A 69 9.00 8.86 -14.83
N GLU A 70 7.81 9.15 -14.33
CA GLU A 70 7.59 10.28 -13.42
C GLU A 70 8.06 10.01 -11.98
N HIS A 71 7.96 8.75 -11.52
CA HIS A 71 8.15 8.42 -10.09
C HIS A 71 9.15 7.31 -9.82
N GLY A 72 9.83 6.78 -10.85
CA GLY A 72 10.79 5.67 -10.68
C GLY A 72 11.98 5.98 -9.73
N ASP A 73 12.29 7.26 -9.55
CA ASP A 73 13.34 7.74 -8.64
C ASP A 73 12.83 8.14 -7.24
N ALA A 74 11.55 7.93 -6.94
CA ALA A 74 11.00 8.24 -5.63
C ALA A 74 11.75 7.48 -4.51
N ARG A 75 11.93 8.15 -3.37
CA ARG A 75 12.64 7.59 -2.21
C ARG A 75 11.71 7.49 -1.01
N PRO A 76 11.95 6.54 -0.11
CA PRO A 76 11.26 6.51 1.16
C PRO A 76 11.36 7.86 1.88
N ASN A 77 10.37 8.15 2.72
CA ASN A 77 10.33 9.35 3.55
C ASN A 77 10.25 8.97 5.04
N ALA A 78 10.24 9.96 5.91
CA ALA A 78 10.22 9.77 7.36
C ALA A 78 9.10 8.85 7.88
N ILE A 79 7.96 8.76 7.17
CA ILE A 79 6.87 7.85 7.57
C ILE A 79 7.29 6.40 7.36
N HIS A 80 7.92 6.09 6.23
CA HIS A 80 8.44 4.75 5.94
C HIS A 80 9.54 4.36 6.94
N GLU A 81 10.46 5.30 7.24
CA GLU A 81 11.54 5.10 8.22
C GLU A 81 10.99 4.85 9.63
N ALA A 82 9.96 5.59 10.04
CA ALA A 82 9.30 5.37 11.32
C ALA A 82 8.66 3.97 11.44
N ILE A 83 8.09 3.46 10.34
CA ILE A 83 7.56 2.08 10.30
C ILE A 83 8.71 1.07 10.47
N VAL A 84 9.85 1.29 9.83
CA VAL A 84 11.04 0.44 9.99
C VAL A 84 11.58 0.49 11.41
N HIS A 85 11.59 1.66 12.06
CA HIS A 85 11.98 1.76 13.49
C HIS A 85 11.04 0.96 14.39
N LEU A 86 9.72 0.99 14.14
CA LEU A 86 8.76 0.14 14.87
C LEU A 86 9.05 -1.35 14.65
N GLU A 87 9.37 -1.75 13.42
CA GLU A 87 9.74 -3.12 13.09
C GLU A 87 11.02 -3.55 13.82
N GLN A 88 12.07 -2.74 13.75
CA GLN A 88 13.35 -2.98 14.43
C GLN A 88 13.22 -3.07 15.97
N SER A 89 12.23 -2.37 16.54
CA SER A 89 11.91 -2.49 17.96
C SER A 89 11.15 -3.77 18.33
N GLY A 90 10.82 -4.62 17.34
CA GLY A 90 10.07 -5.87 17.53
C GLY A 90 8.57 -5.68 17.77
N ARG A 91 8.02 -4.49 17.50
CA ARG A 91 6.60 -4.15 17.79
C ARG A 91 5.64 -4.37 16.63
N VAL A 92 6.13 -4.62 15.42
CA VAL A 92 5.28 -4.82 14.25
C VAL A 92 4.86 -6.27 14.10
N ALA A 93 3.56 -6.52 14.04
CA ALA A 93 3.00 -7.82 13.67
C ALA A 93 3.03 -8.02 12.16
N MET A 94 2.67 -6.99 11.40
CA MET A 94 2.67 -6.97 9.93
C MET A 94 2.52 -5.53 9.43
N VAL A 95 3.19 -5.22 8.32
CA VAL A 95 2.92 -4.07 7.48
C VAL A 95 2.09 -4.56 6.30
N VAL A 96 0.85 -4.12 6.22
CA VAL A 96 -0.07 -4.42 5.11
C VAL A 96 -0.25 -3.15 4.29
N THR A 97 0.24 -3.14 3.07
CA THR A 97 0.16 -1.96 2.22
C THR A 97 -0.73 -2.17 1.00
N GLN A 98 -1.50 -1.14 0.67
CA GLN A 98 -2.22 -1.01 -0.58
C GLN A 98 -1.34 -0.43 -1.70
N ASN A 99 -0.17 0.12 -1.33
CA ASN A 99 0.75 0.77 -2.25
C ASN A 99 1.49 -0.27 -3.10
N VAL A 100 1.83 0.15 -4.32
CA VAL A 100 2.53 -0.67 -5.31
C VAL A 100 3.88 -0.06 -5.70
N ASP A 101 4.30 0.99 -4.98
CA ASP A 101 5.47 1.82 -5.29
C ASP A 101 6.80 1.21 -4.85
N GLY A 102 6.78 0.18 -4.00
CA GLY A 102 7.97 -0.49 -3.48
C GLY A 102 8.72 0.28 -2.39
N LEU A 103 8.19 1.43 -1.91
CA LEU A 103 8.90 2.29 -0.95
C LEU A 103 9.07 1.65 0.43
N HIS A 104 8.17 0.77 0.88
CA HIS A 104 8.37 0.00 2.11
C HIS A 104 9.61 -0.89 2.02
N ARG A 105 9.79 -1.61 0.89
CA ARG A 105 10.99 -2.43 0.66
C ARG A 105 12.25 -1.56 0.59
N ALA A 106 12.17 -0.45 -0.14
CA ALA A 106 13.28 0.49 -0.27
C ALA A 106 13.68 1.14 1.06
N ALA A 107 12.76 1.29 2.01
CA ALA A 107 13.02 1.77 3.36
C ALA A 107 13.69 0.72 4.25
N GLY A 108 13.59 -0.57 3.89
CA GLY A 108 14.15 -1.68 4.66
C GLY A 108 13.13 -2.49 5.46
N THR A 109 11.82 -2.33 5.22
CA THR A 109 10.81 -3.24 5.77
C THR A 109 11.08 -4.66 5.28
N SER A 110 11.17 -5.64 6.21
CA SER A 110 11.46 -7.03 5.88
C SER A 110 10.33 -7.71 5.11
N GLU A 111 10.70 -8.64 4.22
CA GLU A 111 9.70 -9.36 3.39
C GLU A 111 8.75 -10.22 4.21
N GLU A 112 9.24 -10.76 5.33
CA GLU A 112 8.45 -11.57 6.26
C GLU A 112 7.34 -10.77 6.93
N LEU A 113 7.52 -9.47 7.12
CA LEU A 113 6.55 -8.58 7.75
C LEU A 113 5.80 -7.67 6.76
N LEU A 114 6.09 -7.77 5.46
CA LEU A 114 5.44 -6.96 4.43
C LEU A 114 4.42 -7.79 3.63
N VAL A 115 3.21 -7.25 3.49
CA VAL A 115 2.17 -7.75 2.58
C VAL A 115 1.73 -6.63 1.65
N GLU A 116 1.99 -6.78 0.36
CA GLU A 116 1.55 -5.84 -0.70
C GLU A 116 0.23 -6.36 -1.29
N VAL A 117 -0.90 -6.05 -0.65
CA VAL A 117 -2.23 -6.62 -1.01
C VAL A 117 -2.69 -6.28 -2.43
N HIS A 118 -2.20 -5.19 -3.01
CA HIS A 118 -2.47 -4.81 -4.41
C HIS A 118 -1.32 -5.17 -5.35
N GLY A 119 -0.40 -6.05 -4.92
CA GLY A 119 0.78 -6.43 -5.68
C GLY A 119 1.84 -5.35 -5.71
N THR A 120 2.75 -5.41 -6.68
CA THR A 120 3.89 -4.49 -6.78
C THR A 120 4.11 -3.97 -8.19
N GLY A 121 4.52 -2.71 -8.30
CA GLY A 121 4.98 -2.10 -9.55
C GLY A 121 6.44 -2.45 -9.90
N SER A 122 7.20 -2.99 -8.94
CA SER A 122 8.62 -3.33 -9.10
C SER A 122 8.87 -4.58 -9.94
N LEU A 123 7.83 -5.29 -10.34
CA LEU A 123 7.89 -6.50 -11.17
C LEU A 123 6.83 -6.46 -12.26
N VAL A 124 7.09 -7.22 -13.32
CA VAL A 124 6.13 -7.59 -14.36
C VAL A 124 5.83 -9.08 -14.24
N GLU A 125 4.56 -9.46 -14.43
CA GLU A 125 4.10 -10.84 -14.30
C GLU A 125 3.33 -11.29 -15.53
N CYS A 126 3.63 -12.50 -16.01
CA CYS A 126 2.90 -13.14 -17.08
C CYS A 126 1.52 -13.60 -16.58
N GLN A 127 0.46 -13.16 -17.26
CA GLN A 127 -0.92 -13.49 -16.88
C GLN A 127 -1.34 -14.93 -17.24
N SER A 128 -0.45 -15.70 -17.91
CA SER A 128 -0.72 -17.10 -18.28
C SER A 128 0.08 -18.11 -17.45
N CYS A 129 1.38 -17.87 -17.21
CA CYS A 129 2.26 -18.82 -16.54
C CYS A 129 2.82 -18.32 -15.19
N GLY A 130 2.51 -17.09 -14.79
CA GLY A 130 2.98 -16.51 -13.53
C GLY A 130 4.48 -16.15 -13.50
N HIS A 131 5.21 -16.30 -14.62
CA HIS A 131 6.61 -15.87 -14.69
C HIS A 131 6.74 -14.39 -14.35
N ARG A 132 7.73 -14.06 -13.52
CA ARG A 132 8.02 -12.68 -13.10
C ARG A 132 9.40 -12.25 -13.56
N GLU A 133 9.51 -10.99 -13.93
CA GLU A 133 10.76 -10.34 -14.34
C GLU A 133 10.80 -8.89 -13.86
N LEU A 134 11.98 -8.26 -13.94
CA LEU A 134 12.13 -6.84 -13.70
C LEU A 134 11.45 -6.03 -14.83
N PRO A 135 10.90 -4.85 -14.54
CA PRO A 135 10.02 -4.15 -15.46
C PRO A 135 10.75 -3.45 -16.62
N GLU A 136 12.05 -3.15 -16.49
CA GLU A 136 12.79 -2.31 -17.43
C GLU A 136 12.72 -2.85 -18.86
N ALA A 137 13.02 -4.15 -19.05
CA ALA A 137 13.01 -4.77 -20.37
C ALA A 137 11.61 -4.71 -21.02
N SER A 138 10.57 -4.95 -20.23
CA SER A 138 9.19 -4.89 -20.69
C SER A 138 8.76 -3.46 -21.04
N PHE A 139 9.18 -2.45 -20.28
CA PHE A 139 8.93 -1.04 -20.63
C PHE A 139 9.65 -0.63 -21.92
N GLU A 140 10.91 -1.04 -22.10
CA GLU A 140 11.65 -0.75 -23.35
C GLU A 140 10.99 -1.40 -24.58
N VAL A 141 10.49 -2.63 -24.46
CA VAL A 141 9.72 -3.29 -25.52
C VAL A 141 8.44 -2.49 -25.82
N PHE A 142 7.70 -2.07 -24.80
CA PHE A 142 6.48 -1.29 -24.99
C PHE A 142 6.76 0.07 -25.66
N LYS A 143 7.80 0.80 -25.22
CA LYS A 143 8.24 2.07 -25.85
C LYS A 143 8.53 1.91 -27.33
N LYS A 144 9.22 0.83 -27.69
CA LYS A 144 9.64 0.58 -29.07
C LYS A 144 8.50 0.15 -29.99
N GLU A 145 7.59 -0.70 -29.47
CA GLU A 145 6.60 -1.38 -30.30
C GLU A 145 5.19 -0.80 -30.17
N GLY A 146 4.89 -0.08 -29.10
CA GLY A 146 3.55 0.42 -28.80
C GLY A 146 2.53 -0.69 -28.53
N LYS A 147 3.00 -1.90 -28.18
CA LYS A 147 2.16 -3.08 -27.96
C LYS A 147 2.48 -3.73 -26.61
N CYS A 148 1.47 -4.42 -26.06
CA CYS A 148 1.65 -5.18 -24.84
C CYS A 148 2.77 -6.20 -24.99
N PRO A 149 3.82 -6.16 -24.15
CA PRO A 149 4.88 -7.16 -24.13
C PRO A 149 4.36 -8.57 -23.90
N ARG A 150 5.07 -9.55 -24.43
CA ARG A 150 4.73 -10.97 -24.33
C ARG A 150 5.80 -11.76 -23.63
N CYS A 151 5.35 -12.69 -22.79
CA CYS A 151 6.21 -13.71 -22.18
C CYS A 151 6.66 -14.75 -23.23
N ALA A 152 7.75 -15.46 -22.98
CA ALA A 152 8.20 -16.58 -23.80
C ALA A 152 7.14 -17.67 -23.99
N CYS A 153 6.20 -17.83 -23.04
CA CYS A 153 5.07 -18.75 -23.17
C CYS A 153 3.94 -18.23 -24.10
N GLY A 154 4.07 -17.01 -24.64
CA GLY A 154 3.05 -16.33 -25.46
C GLY A 154 2.00 -15.54 -24.65
N GLY A 155 1.99 -15.66 -23.33
CA GLY A 155 1.07 -14.92 -22.44
C GLY A 155 1.34 -13.42 -22.39
N TYR A 156 0.34 -12.62 -22.01
CA TYR A 156 0.53 -11.18 -21.83
C TYR A 156 1.33 -10.88 -20.58
N LEU A 157 2.32 -10.02 -20.69
CA LEU A 157 3.02 -9.43 -19.55
C LEU A 157 2.25 -8.21 -19.04
N LYS A 158 2.22 -8.06 -17.73
CA LYS A 158 1.54 -6.96 -17.04
C LYS A 158 2.34 -6.61 -15.79
N PRO A 159 2.58 -5.31 -15.45
CA PRO A 159 3.04 -4.94 -14.12
C PRO A 159 2.30 -5.72 -13.04
N ALA A 160 3.03 -6.28 -12.07
CA ALA A 160 2.51 -7.25 -11.10
C ALA A 160 1.55 -6.63 -10.06
N THR A 161 0.95 -5.49 -10.40
CA THR A 161 -0.08 -4.82 -9.60
C THR A 161 -1.44 -5.46 -9.85
N ILE A 162 -2.28 -5.56 -8.83
CA ILE A 162 -3.65 -6.09 -8.95
C ILE A 162 -4.57 -5.01 -9.52
N SER A 163 -5.20 -5.28 -10.64
CA SER A 163 -6.14 -4.38 -11.30
C SER A 163 -7.55 -4.53 -10.72
N PHE A 164 -8.42 -3.52 -10.89
CA PHE A 164 -9.83 -3.66 -10.56
C PHE A 164 -10.45 -4.85 -11.33
N GLY A 165 -11.25 -5.65 -10.62
CA GLY A 165 -11.83 -6.89 -11.15
C GLY A 165 -10.88 -8.10 -11.13
N GLN A 166 -9.64 -7.94 -10.67
CA GLN A 166 -8.70 -9.03 -10.42
C GLN A 166 -8.75 -9.41 -8.94
N SER A 167 -8.76 -10.70 -8.63
CA SER A 167 -8.74 -11.18 -7.25
C SER A 167 -7.41 -10.83 -6.57
N LEU A 168 -7.48 -10.45 -5.30
CA LEU A 168 -6.29 -10.38 -4.45
C LEU A 168 -5.71 -11.80 -4.28
N ARG A 169 -4.42 -11.89 -3.99
CA ARG A 169 -3.76 -13.17 -3.74
C ARG A 169 -4.20 -13.74 -2.41
N GLU A 170 -4.60 -14.99 -2.41
CA GLU A 170 -5.11 -15.66 -1.22
C GLU A 170 -4.06 -15.74 -0.10
N ASP A 171 -2.80 -16.04 -0.44
CA ASP A 171 -1.71 -16.09 0.53
C ASP A 171 -1.46 -14.74 1.20
N ASP A 172 -1.51 -13.64 0.44
CA ASP A 172 -1.35 -12.28 0.97
C ASP A 172 -2.51 -11.92 1.91
N LEU A 173 -3.74 -12.28 1.53
CA LEU A 173 -4.92 -12.07 2.37
C LEU A 173 -4.84 -12.90 3.66
N ASN A 174 -4.44 -14.17 3.58
CA ASN A 174 -4.32 -15.05 4.75
C ASN A 174 -3.27 -14.53 5.73
N ARG A 175 -2.13 -14.04 5.25
CA ARG A 175 -1.10 -13.40 6.08
C ARG A 175 -1.63 -12.14 6.76
N ALA A 176 -2.31 -11.27 6.00
CA ALA A 176 -2.87 -10.03 6.52
C ALA A 176 -3.98 -10.29 7.57
N PHE A 177 -4.85 -11.26 7.32
CA PHE A 177 -5.92 -11.65 8.25
C PHE A 177 -5.34 -12.25 9.53
N GLY A 178 -4.38 -13.18 9.44
CA GLY A 178 -3.72 -13.76 10.62
C GLY A 178 -3.01 -12.70 11.48
N ALA A 179 -2.41 -11.70 10.86
CA ALA A 179 -1.84 -10.56 11.58
C ALA A 179 -2.93 -9.70 12.26
N ALA A 180 -4.06 -9.46 11.58
CA ALA A 180 -5.18 -8.70 12.13
C ALA A 180 -5.85 -9.42 13.32
N GLU A 181 -5.91 -10.75 13.31
CA GLU A 181 -6.46 -11.56 14.40
C GLU A 181 -5.57 -11.59 15.64
N SER A 182 -4.27 -11.31 15.48
CA SER A 182 -3.27 -11.45 16.55
C SER A 182 -2.63 -10.15 17.02
N CYS A 183 -2.97 -9.01 16.41
CA CYS A 183 -2.42 -7.70 16.81
C CYS A 183 -3.09 -7.16 18.07
N ASP A 184 -2.41 -6.21 18.73
CA ASP A 184 -2.89 -5.48 19.90
C ASP A 184 -3.12 -3.97 19.64
N LEU A 185 -2.79 -3.51 18.42
CA LEU A 185 -3.06 -2.16 17.92
C LEU A 185 -3.15 -2.20 16.39
N VAL A 186 -4.09 -1.46 15.81
CA VAL A 186 -4.16 -1.19 14.37
C VAL A 186 -3.84 0.28 14.11
N LEU A 187 -2.89 0.54 13.22
CA LEU A 187 -2.57 1.87 12.69
C LEU A 187 -2.93 1.91 11.20
N ALA A 188 -3.98 2.62 10.83
CA ALA A 188 -4.30 2.91 9.42
C ALA A 188 -3.75 4.27 9.04
N LEU A 189 -2.79 4.27 8.11
CA LEU A 189 -1.96 5.42 7.77
C LEU A 189 -2.16 5.80 6.29
N GLY A 190 -2.63 7.02 6.02
CA GLY A 190 -2.69 7.57 4.67
C GLY A 190 -3.61 6.82 3.71
N SER A 191 -4.71 6.26 4.19
CA SER A 191 -5.69 5.53 3.39
C SER A 191 -7.09 6.11 3.54
N THR A 192 -7.82 6.23 2.45
CA THR A 192 -9.26 6.55 2.48
C THR A 192 -10.13 5.40 2.97
N LEU A 193 -9.57 4.19 3.10
CA LEU A 193 -10.27 2.97 3.55
C LEU A 193 -11.50 2.62 2.72
N SER A 194 -11.52 3.02 1.44
CA SER A 194 -12.67 2.87 0.51
C SER A 194 -12.54 1.68 -0.44
N VAL A 195 -11.41 0.94 -0.44
CA VAL A 195 -11.15 -0.14 -1.39
C VAL A 195 -11.37 -1.50 -0.74
N SER A 196 -12.46 -2.16 -1.12
CA SER A 196 -12.76 -3.53 -0.70
C SER A 196 -12.06 -4.55 -1.63
N PRO A 197 -11.60 -5.71 -1.11
CA PRO A 197 -11.74 -6.19 0.26
C PRO A 197 -10.62 -5.71 1.23
N ALA A 198 -9.60 -4.99 0.76
CA ALA A 198 -8.44 -4.60 1.57
C ALA A 198 -8.83 -3.80 2.83
N ASN A 199 -9.84 -2.91 2.74
CA ASN A 199 -10.32 -2.13 3.88
C ASN A 199 -10.93 -2.97 5.02
N SER A 200 -11.28 -4.24 4.77
CA SER A 200 -11.79 -5.13 5.82
C SER A 200 -10.68 -5.62 6.77
N ILE A 201 -9.41 -5.59 6.35
CA ILE A 201 -8.28 -6.08 7.15
C ILE A 201 -8.19 -5.38 8.52
N PRO A 202 -8.11 -4.03 8.59
CA PRO A 202 -8.12 -3.34 9.88
C PRO A 202 -9.40 -3.58 10.69
N MET A 203 -10.53 -3.82 10.02
CA MET A 203 -11.81 -4.06 10.69
C MET A 203 -11.91 -5.41 11.39
N ILE A 204 -11.15 -6.43 10.96
CA ILE A 204 -11.09 -7.73 11.63
C ILE A 204 -10.61 -7.55 13.08
N ALA A 205 -9.49 -6.87 13.26
CA ALA A 205 -8.94 -6.56 14.59
C ALA A 205 -9.87 -5.64 15.38
N ALA A 206 -10.35 -4.57 14.77
CA ALA A 206 -11.18 -3.56 15.42
C ALA A 206 -12.52 -4.14 15.94
N ARG A 207 -13.14 -5.08 15.20
CA ARG A 207 -14.34 -5.81 15.65
C ARG A 207 -14.09 -6.74 16.83
N SER A 208 -12.87 -7.18 17.02
CA SER A 208 -12.45 -7.97 18.19
C SER A 208 -12.07 -7.11 19.40
N GLY A 209 -12.27 -5.78 19.31
CA GLY A 209 -12.00 -4.84 20.41
C GLY A 209 -10.55 -4.34 20.46
N VAL A 210 -9.74 -4.64 19.45
CA VAL A 210 -8.38 -4.10 19.31
C VAL A 210 -8.45 -2.60 19.04
N PRO A 211 -7.68 -1.75 19.74
CA PRO A 211 -7.62 -0.32 19.46
C PRO A 211 -7.30 -0.04 18.00
N TYR A 212 -8.10 0.83 17.38
CA TYR A 212 -8.00 1.19 15.97
C TYR A 212 -7.75 2.68 15.82
N VAL A 213 -6.57 3.03 15.34
CA VAL A 213 -6.13 4.42 15.12
C VAL A 213 -6.10 4.69 13.62
N ILE A 214 -6.72 5.78 13.20
CA ILE A 214 -6.70 6.24 11.81
C ILE A 214 -5.99 7.60 11.76
N ILE A 215 -4.97 7.72 10.90
CA ILE A 215 -4.28 8.98 10.59
C ILE A 215 -4.39 9.20 9.10
N ASN A 216 -5.18 10.17 8.71
CA ASN A 216 -5.38 10.57 7.32
C ASN A 216 -5.89 12.02 7.28
N ARG A 217 -5.35 12.84 6.40
CA ARG A 217 -5.73 14.25 6.28
C ARG A 217 -7.20 14.41 5.89
N ASP A 218 -7.63 13.64 4.89
CA ASP A 218 -9.00 13.67 4.39
C ASP A 218 -9.88 12.64 5.11
N GLU A 219 -11.20 12.72 4.95
CA GLU A 219 -12.16 11.75 5.49
C GLU A 219 -11.90 10.34 4.96
N THR A 220 -12.29 9.34 5.75
CA THR A 220 -12.23 7.91 5.40
C THR A 220 -13.59 7.23 5.57
N ASP A 221 -13.82 6.14 4.85
CA ASP A 221 -15.07 5.37 4.97
C ASP A 221 -15.26 4.76 6.38
N HIS A 222 -14.22 4.74 7.21
CA HIS A 222 -14.26 4.19 8.56
C HIS A 222 -14.43 5.24 9.68
N ASP A 223 -14.36 6.53 9.38
CA ASP A 223 -14.36 7.59 10.40
C ASP A 223 -15.57 7.54 11.36
N HIS A 224 -16.72 7.10 10.87
CA HIS A 224 -17.97 7.03 11.63
C HIS A 224 -18.20 5.69 12.34
N LEU A 225 -17.27 4.75 12.21
CA LEU A 225 -17.42 3.42 12.81
C LEU A 225 -17.15 3.46 14.32
N PRO A 226 -17.96 2.82 15.15
CA PRO A 226 -17.80 2.83 16.61
C PRO A 226 -16.53 2.11 17.08
N GLN A 227 -15.87 1.36 16.21
CA GLN A 227 -14.62 0.68 16.47
C GLN A 227 -13.39 1.60 16.41
N VAL A 228 -13.51 2.80 15.83
CA VAL A 228 -12.39 3.75 15.75
C VAL A 228 -12.11 4.32 17.13
N THR A 229 -10.90 4.05 17.63
CA THR A 229 -10.47 4.48 18.97
C THR A 229 -9.88 5.89 18.97
N LEU A 230 -9.13 6.22 17.91
CA LEU A 230 -8.51 7.54 17.74
C LEU A 230 -8.51 7.91 16.26
N ARG A 231 -8.96 9.13 15.95
CA ARG A 231 -8.95 9.69 14.61
C ARG A 231 -8.16 11.00 14.59
N LEU A 232 -7.11 11.05 13.75
CA LEU A 232 -6.29 12.26 13.54
C LEU A 232 -6.45 12.72 12.09
N PHE A 233 -6.91 13.97 11.92
CA PHE A 233 -7.08 14.67 10.63
C PHE A 233 -5.85 15.54 10.34
N ASP A 234 -4.67 14.95 10.40
CA ASP A 234 -3.40 15.65 10.32
C ASP A 234 -2.54 15.16 9.14
N ASN A 235 -1.53 15.93 8.78
CA ASN A 235 -0.48 15.44 7.91
C ASN A 235 0.31 14.34 8.64
N LEU A 236 0.45 13.22 7.99
CA LEU A 236 1.07 12.04 8.58
C LEU A 236 2.52 12.28 8.99
N GLU A 237 3.28 13.02 8.18
CA GLU A 237 4.69 13.33 8.45
C GLU A 237 4.88 14.20 9.70
N ASP A 238 3.86 15.01 10.05
CA ASP A 238 3.94 15.91 11.20
C ASP A 238 3.63 15.20 12.52
N VAL A 239 2.88 14.07 12.49
CA VAL A 239 2.36 13.44 13.71
C VAL A 239 2.87 12.01 13.93
N PHE A 240 3.06 11.22 12.87
CA PHE A 240 3.41 9.82 13.04
C PHE A 240 4.90 9.58 13.37
N PRO A 241 5.88 10.11 12.59
CA PRO A 241 7.29 9.92 12.92
C PRO A 241 7.68 10.45 14.29
N PRO A 242 7.24 11.67 14.71
CA PRO A 242 7.53 12.15 16.08
C PRO A 242 6.93 11.27 17.17
N ALA A 243 5.71 10.78 17.00
CA ALA A 243 5.06 9.90 17.98
C ALA A 243 5.79 8.55 18.11
N VAL A 244 6.29 8.01 17.00
CA VAL A 244 7.12 6.80 17.01
C VAL A 244 8.44 7.05 17.72
N ALA A 245 9.15 8.13 17.39
CA ALA A 245 10.42 8.47 18.03
C ALA A 245 10.26 8.64 19.55
N GLU A 246 9.22 9.33 20.00
CA GLU A 246 8.91 9.49 21.42
C GLU A 246 8.51 8.16 22.07
N ALA A 247 7.72 7.32 21.40
CA ALA A 247 7.29 6.03 21.93
C ALA A 247 8.45 5.05 22.11
N LEU A 248 9.46 5.11 21.23
CA LEU A 248 10.65 4.26 21.25
C LEU A 248 11.85 4.89 21.96
N GLU A 249 11.70 6.11 22.50
CA GLU A 249 12.78 6.86 23.14
C GLU A 249 14.03 7.05 22.24
N LEU A 250 13.78 7.23 20.93
CA LEU A 250 14.84 7.51 19.96
C LEU A 250 15.39 8.93 20.19
N ALA A 251 16.69 9.10 20.00
CA ALA A 251 17.29 10.44 20.01
C ALA A 251 16.71 11.29 18.85
N PRO A 252 16.51 12.59 19.06
CA PRO A 252 15.99 13.51 18.05
C PRO A 252 16.97 13.70 16.86
#